data_460f8050b9b00f577460c732b02637d8
#
_entry.id   460f8050b9b00f577460c732b02637d8
#
_cell.length_a   1.000
_cell.length_b   1.000
_cell.length_c   1.000
_cell.angle_alpha   90.00
_cell.angle_beta   90.00
_cell.angle_gamma   90.00
#
_symmetry.space_group_name_H-M   'P 1'
#
loop_
_entity.id
_entity.type
_entity.pdbx_description
1 polymer ?
#
loop_
_entity_poly.entity_id
_entity_poly.type
_entity_poly.pdbx_seq_one_letter_code
_entity_poly.pdbx_strand_id
1 'polypeptide(L)'
;MSTPDEAREFLETLRERIKYLKISDVKMSEGSLRCDVNINVYDEDSDFKTKISEIKNLNSFKSVSKALVYEQERHIQLAKENKIGEKETRRWDEDTQTTIVMRHKEEGNDYRFSVEGDIPKTYVEQSYIEEIKNNLPELPQMRKERFMNEYKIDEYDADILTRNGYLADYYEKVVEISNDPDEEPPGINFVSTGFFVGPK
;
A
#
# COMPACT_ATOMS: atom_id res chain seq x y z
N MET A 1 -7.20 8.42 -6.49
CA MET A 1 -6.77 7.33 -7.39
C MET A 1 -7.82 7.19 -8.47
N SER A 2 -7.40 7.24 -9.70
CA SER A 2 -8.31 7.29 -10.86
C SER A 2 -8.25 6.00 -11.71
N THR A 3 -7.25 5.15 -11.46
CA THR A 3 -7.07 3.90 -12.22
C THR A 3 -6.85 2.70 -11.29
N PRO A 4 -7.17 1.47 -11.75
CA PRO A 4 -6.84 0.24 -11.03
C PRO A 4 -5.34 0.04 -10.77
N ASP A 5 -4.49 0.51 -11.68
CA ASP A 5 -3.04 0.41 -11.56
C ASP A 5 -2.50 1.34 -10.47
N GLU A 6 -2.98 2.60 -10.40
CA GLU A 6 -2.65 3.51 -9.29
C GLU A 6 -3.06 2.93 -7.93
N ALA A 7 -4.23 2.29 -7.85
CA ALA A 7 -4.68 1.66 -6.62
C ALA A 7 -3.78 0.49 -6.20
N ARG A 8 -3.31 -0.29 -7.16
CA ARG A 8 -2.37 -1.39 -6.93
C ARG A 8 -1.01 -0.86 -6.46
N GLU A 9 -0.46 0.12 -7.15
CA GLU A 9 0.83 0.75 -6.82
C GLU A 9 0.79 1.38 -5.41
N PHE A 10 -0.30 2.05 -5.08
CA PHE A 10 -0.52 2.58 -3.74
C PHE A 10 -0.47 1.48 -2.66
N LEU A 11 -1.16 0.36 -2.88
CA LEU A 11 -1.16 -0.76 -1.94
C LEU A 11 0.20 -1.44 -1.82
N GLU A 12 0.94 -1.58 -2.92
CA GLU A 12 2.30 -2.12 -2.93
C GLU A 12 3.25 -1.22 -2.13
N THR A 13 3.21 0.09 -2.38
CA THR A 13 4.00 1.09 -1.65
C THR A 13 3.64 1.12 -0.15
N LEU A 14 2.36 1.07 0.17
CA LEU A 14 1.89 1.04 1.56
C LEU A 14 2.39 -0.22 2.28
N ARG A 15 2.29 -1.39 1.62
CA ARG A 15 2.80 -2.66 2.15
C ARG A 15 4.29 -2.58 2.46
N GLU A 16 5.08 -2.06 1.53
CA GLU A 16 6.53 -1.92 1.71
C GLU A 16 6.86 -1.03 2.91
N ARG A 17 6.21 0.12 3.03
CA ARG A 17 6.40 1.04 4.16
C ARG A 17 6.04 0.39 5.49
N ILE A 18 4.90 -0.27 5.58
CA ILE A 18 4.45 -0.94 6.82
C ILE A 18 5.41 -2.05 7.24
N LYS A 19 5.89 -2.86 6.27
CA LYS A 19 6.91 -3.89 6.52
C LYS A 19 8.23 -3.29 6.98
N TYR A 20 8.67 -2.23 6.31
CA TYR A 20 9.91 -1.55 6.62
C TYR A 20 9.91 -0.98 8.04
N LEU A 21 8.81 -0.40 8.44
CA LEU A 21 8.57 0.11 9.79
C LEU A 21 8.34 -1.01 10.82
N LYS A 22 8.33 -2.28 10.42
CA LYS A 22 8.08 -3.46 11.28
C LYS A 22 6.74 -3.39 12.06
N ILE A 23 5.74 -2.71 11.49
CA ILE A 23 4.40 -2.55 12.10
C ILE A 23 3.56 -3.81 11.90
N SER A 24 3.65 -4.44 10.72
CA SER A 24 2.88 -5.63 10.35
C SER A 24 3.63 -6.45 9.29
N ASP A 25 3.30 -7.75 9.19
CA ASP A 25 3.74 -8.62 8.09
C ASP A 25 2.93 -8.41 6.79
N VAL A 26 1.82 -7.68 6.87
CA VAL A 26 0.98 -7.18 5.76
C VAL A 26 0.53 -8.28 4.81
N LYS A 27 -0.01 -9.36 5.36
CA LYS A 27 -0.55 -10.50 4.61
C LYS A 27 -2.07 -10.42 4.54
N MET A 28 -2.60 -10.18 3.35
CA MET A 28 -4.06 -10.12 3.16
C MET A 28 -4.72 -11.48 3.38
N SER A 29 -4.07 -12.58 2.99
CA SER A 29 -4.58 -13.94 3.17
C SER A 29 -4.70 -14.36 4.64
N GLU A 30 -3.89 -13.76 5.53
CA GLU A 30 -3.89 -14.03 6.97
C GLU A 30 -4.64 -12.95 7.76
N GLY A 31 -5.20 -11.95 7.07
CA GLY A 31 -5.99 -10.87 7.68
C GLY A 31 -5.19 -9.79 8.40
N SER A 32 -3.85 -9.79 8.30
CA SER A 32 -3.01 -8.73 8.87
C SER A 32 -2.98 -7.44 8.02
N LEU A 33 -3.53 -7.49 6.82
CA LEU A 33 -3.92 -6.35 6.01
C LEU A 33 -5.30 -6.60 5.42
N ARG A 34 -6.18 -5.62 5.49
CA ARG A 34 -7.49 -5.64 4.82
C ARG A 34 -7.64 -4.43 3.92
N CYS A 35 -8.29 -4.64 2.79
CA CYS A 35 -8.59 -3.58 1.83
C CYS A 35 -10.06 -3.70 1.42
N ASP A 36 -10.83 -2.66 1.68
CA ASP A 36 -12.16 -2.46 1.10
C ASP A 36 -12.05 -1.34 0.07
N VAL A 37 -12.67 -1.51 -1.08
CA VAL A 37 -12.62 -0.55 -2.17
C VAL A 37 -13.95 0.13 -2.35
N ASN A 38 -13.95 1.45 -2.49
CA ASN A 38 -15.09 2.22 -2.89
C ASN A 38 -14.84 2.78 -4.29
N ILE A 39 -15.72 2.48 -5.23
CA ILE A 39 -15.62 2.92 -6.62
C ILE A 39 -16.92 3.57 -7.09
N ASN A 40 -16.76 4.63 -7.87
CA ASN A 40 -17.79 5.20 -8.73
C ASN A 40 -17.13 5.75 -9.99
N VAL A 41 -17.92 5.98 -11.03
CA VAL A 41 -17.50 6.63 -12.27
C VAL A 41 -18.23 7.96 -12.40
N TYR A 42 -17.51 8.98 -12.82
CA TYR A 42 -18.06 10.30 -13.12
C TYR A 42 -17.57 10.77 -14.48
N ASP A 43 -18.33 11.66 -15.06
CA ASP A 43 -18.00 12.33 -16.33
C ASP A 43 -17.44 13.73 -15.99
N GLU A 44 -16.26 14.06 -16.50
CA GLU A 44 -15.60 15.35 -16.25
C GLU A 44 -16.31 16.53 -16.93
N ASP A 45 -17.04 16.26 -18.02
CA ASP A 45 -17.73 17.26 -18.82
C ASP A 45 -19.19 17.48 -18.37
N SER A 46 -19.67 16.72 -17.38
CA SER A 46 -21.03 16.82 -16.86
C SER A 46 -21.13 16.55 -15.35
N ASP A 47 -22.28 16.83 -14.75
CA ASP A 47 -22.55 16.50 -13.35
C ASP A 47 -22.88 15.02 -13.12
N PHE A 48 -22.75 14.18 -14.16
CA PHE A 48 -23.09 12.76 -14.08
C PHE A 48 -22.08 12.00 -13.23
N LYS A 49 -22.59 11.24 -12.27
CA LYS A 49 -21.80 10.26 -11.52
C LYS A 49 -22.66 9.07 -11.09
N THR A 50 -22.07 7.89 -11.11
CA THR A 50 -22.71 6.68 -10.59
C THR A 50 -22.69 6.67 -9.05
N LYS A 51 -23.61 5.93 -8.45
CA LYS A 51 -23.58 5.68 -6.99
C LYS A 51 -22.39 4.80 -6.64
N ILE A 52 -21.88 4.95 -5.41
CA ILE A 52 -20.71 4.21 -4.94
C ILE A 52 -21.03 2.73 -4.73
N SER A 53 -20.18 1.87 -5.28
CA SER A 53 -20.10 0.46 -4.94
C SER A 53 -18.93 0.22 -3.99
N GLU A 54 -19.19 -0.41 -2.84
CA GLU A 54 -18.17 -0.89 -1.91
C GLU A 54 -17.86 -2.35 -2.21
N ILE A 55 -16.60 -2.67 -2.50
CA ILE A 55 -16.17 -4.03 -2.82
C ILE A 55 -15.42 -4.60 -1.62
N LYS A 56 -15.86 -5.78 -1.17
CA LYS A 56 -15.31 -6.55 -0.06
C LYS A 56 -14.75 -7.89 -0.53
N ASN A 57 -14.14 -8.64 0.40
CA ASN A 57 -13.58 -9.96 0.14
C ASN A 57 -12.41 -9.95 -0.84
N LEU A 58 -11.53 -8.99 -0.69
CA LEU A 58 -10.32 -8.81 -1.50
C LEU A 58 -9.12 -9.38 -0.75
N ASN A 59 -8.67 -10.57 -1.16
CA ASN A 59 -7.65 -11.34 -0.44
C ASN A 59 -6.23 -11.19 -1.01
N SER A 60 -6.08 -10.40 -2.07
CA SER A 60 -4.79 -10.09 -2.69
C SER A 60 -4.83 -8.77 -3.45
N PHE A 61 -3.69 -8.15 -3.68
CA PHE A 61 -3.61 -6.94 -4.53
C PHE A 61 -4.02 -7.22 -5.99
N LYS A 62 -3.80 -8.45 -6.44
CA LYS A 62 -4.27 -8.89 -7.76
C LYS A 62 -5.80 -8.91 -7.82
N SER A 63 -6.45 -9.41 -6.76
CA SER A 63 -7.92 -9.41 -6.66
C SER A 63 -8.46 -7.98 -6.59
N VAL A 64 -7.77 -7.06 -5.88
CA VAL A 64 -8.14 -5.63 -5.86
C VAL A 64 -8.12 -5.04 -7.27
N SER A 65 -7.03 -5.23 -8.01
CA SER A 65 -6.91 -4.70 -9.38
C SER A 65 -7.98 -5.28 -10.31
N LYS A 66 -8.20 -6.59 -10.29
CA LYS A 66 -9.23 -7.26 -11.11
C LYS A 66 -10.64 -6.78 -10.78
N ALA A 67 -10.96 -6.67 -9.49
CA ALA A 67 -12.27 -6.22 -9.03
C ALA A 67 -12.53 -4.76 -9.44
N LEU A 68 -11.49 -3.91 -9.37
CA LEU A 68 -11.58 -2.52 -9.84
C LEU A 68 -11.82 -2.44 -11.35
N VAL A 69 -11.11 -3.23 -12.15
CA VAL A 69 -11.33 -3.27 -13.61
C VAL A 69 -12.76 -3.70 -13.92
N TYR A 70 -13.23 -4.79 -13.30
CA TYR A 70 -14.59 -5.28 -13.49
C TYR A 70 -15.66 -4.23 -13.10
N GLU A 71 -15.53 -3.62 -11.94
CA GLU A 71 -16.48 -2.61 -11.48
C GLU A 71 -16.41 -1.32 -12.29
N GLN A 72 -15.23 -0.91 -12.74
CA GLN A 72 -15.09 0.23 -13.64
C GLN A 72 -15.85 0.01 -14.93
N GLU A 73 -15.71 -1.17 -15.57
CA GLU A 73 -16.46 -1.53 -16.77
C GLU A 73 -17.96 -1.56 -16.53
N ARG A 74 -18.41 -2.14 -15.41
CA ARG A 74 -19.81 -2.18 -15.02
C ARG A 74 -20.39 -0.77 -14.85
N HIS A 75 -19.67 0.11 -14.14
CA HIS A 75 -20.09 1.50 -13.95
C HIS A 75 -20.10 2.32 -15.24
N ILE A 76 -19.12 2.09 -16.14
CA ILE A 76 -19.10 2.71 -17.47
C ILE A 76 -20.34 2.26 -18.29
N GLN A 77 -20.72 0.99 -18.18
CA GLN A 77 -21.93 0.51 -18.85
C GLN A 77 -23.20 1.16 -18.30
N LEU A 78 -23.31 1.33 -16.99
CA LEU A 78 -24.41 2.09 -16.37
C LEU A 78 -24.45 3.53 -16.88
N ALA A 79 -23.29 4.18 -16.98
CA ALA A 79 -23.19 5.54 -17.49
C ALA A 79 -23.66 5.64 -18.96
N LYS A 80 -23.26 4.70 -19.82
CA LYS A 80 -23.71 4.64 -21.23
C LYS A 80 -25.23 4.48 -21.35
N GLU A 81 -25.85 3.81 -20.37
CA GLU A 81 -27.30 3.64 -20.28
C GLU A 81 -28.00 4.81 -19.57
N ASN A 82 -27.25 5.85 -19.19
CA ASN A 82 -27.71 6.98 -18.39
C ASN A 82 -28.34 6.56 -17.04
N LYS A 83 -27.78 5.50 -16.44
CA LYS A 83 -28.20 4.96 -15.15
C LYS A 83 -27.14 5.29 -14.10
N ILE A 84 -27.56 5.80 -12.94
CA ILE A 84 -26.64 6.10 -11.83
C ILE A 84 -26.32 4.89 -10.95
N GLY A 85 -27.07 3.80 -11.10
CA GLY A 85 -26.97 2.62 -10.23
C GLY A 85 -27.51 2.85 -8.82
N GLU A 86 -27.20 1.92 -7.93
CA GLU A 86 -27.57 1.97 -6.52
C GLU A 86 -26.31 1.96 -5.63
N LYS A 87 -26.46 2.50 -4.40
CA LYS A 87 -25.39 2.40 -3.40
C LYS A 87 -25.43 1.00 -2.80
N GLU A 88 -24.43 0.20 -3.11
CA GLU A 88 -24.41 -1.22 -2.77
C GLU A 88 -23.08 -1.68 -2.21
N THR A 89 -23.12 -2.75 -1.40
CA THR A 89 -21.95 -3.51 -1.01
C THR A 89 -21.91 -4.78 -1.84
N ARG A 90 -20.77 -5.00 -2.50
CA ARG A 90 -20.50 -6.17 -3.33
C ARG A 90 -19.33 -6.96 -2.75
N ARG A 91 -19.23 -8.24 -3.04
CA ARG A 91 -18.05 -9.06 -2.77
C ARG A 91 -17.39 -9.47 -4.06
N TRP A 92 -16.06 -9.51 -4.07
CA TRP A 92 -15.33 -10.15 -5.14
C TRP A 92 -15.48 -11.66 -5.07
N ASP A 93 -15.72 -12.27 -6.19
CA ASP A 93 -15.77 -13.71 -6.38
C ASP A 93 -14.63 -14.16 -7.26
N GLU A 94 -13.69 -14.91 -6.68
CA GLU A 94 -12.46 -15.29 -7.38
C GLU A 94 -12.69 -16.38 -8.43
N ASP A 95 -13.74 -17.20 -8.26
CA ASP A 95 -14.05 -18.30 -9.18
C ASP A 95 -14.67 -17.76 -10.48
N THR A 96 -15.63 -16.86 -10.33
CA THR A 96 -16.33 -16.25 -11.47
C THR A 96 -15.65 -15.01 -12.03
N GLN A 97 -14.64 -14.45 -11.33
CA GLN A 97 -13.96 -13.20 -11.64
C GLN A 97 -14.94 -12.02 -11.82
N THR A 98 -15.93 -11.97 -10.96
CA THR A 98 -16.99 -10.93 -10.96
C THR A 98 -17.27 -10.42 -9.55
N THR A 99 -18.01 -9.35 -9.44
CA THR A 99 -18.53 -8.90 -8.15
C THR A 99 -20.00 -9.33 -8.00
N ILE A 100 -20.37 -9.74 -6.78
CA ILE A 100 -21.70 -10.20 -6.45
C ILE A 100 -22.31 -9.27 -5.38
N VAL A 101 -23.53 -8.81 -5.62
CA VAL A 101 -24.25 -7.96 -4.64
C VAL A 101 -24.46 -8.73 -3.34
N MET A 102 -24.07 -8.11 -2.23
CA MET A 102 -24.35 -8.62 -0.88
C MET A 102 -25.56 -7.95 -0.26
N ARG A 103 -25.63 -6.63 -0.37
CA ARG A 103 -26.72 -5.82 0.16
C ARG A 103 -26.76 -4.45 -0.51
N HIS A 104 -27.95 -3.88 -0.58
CA HIS A 104 -28.14 -2.47 -0.87
C HIS A 104 -27.94 -1.67 0.43
N LYS A 105 -27.23 -0.55 0.35
CA LYS A 105 -27.05 0.35 1.49
C LYS A 105 -28.24 1.33 1.50
N GLU A 106 -29.10 1.23 2.51
CA GLU A 106 -30.09 2.27 2.77
C GLU A 106 -29.38 3.59 3.10
N GLU A 107 -29.89 4.69 2.56
CA GLU A 107 -29.40 6.02 2.92
C GLU A 107 -29.80 6.31 4.36
N GLY A 108 -28.82 6.56 5.22
CA GLY A 108 -29.07 7.21 6.49
C GLY A 108 -29.02 6.39 7.77
N ASN A 109 -28.06 5.51 7.93
CA ASN A 109 -27.69 5.15 9.30
C ASN A 109 -26.91 6.32 9.91
N ASP A 110 -27.62 7.14 10.68
CA ASP A 110 -27.02 8.18 11.52
C ASP A 110 -26.23 7.49 12.65
N TYR A 111 -24.94 7.25 12.40
CA TYR A 111 -24.03 6.84 13.45
C TYR A 111 -23.77 8.06 14.33
N ARG A 112 -24.49 8.17 15.43
CA ARG A 112 -24.21 9.19 16.43
C ARG A 112 -22.90 8.88 17.10
N PHE A 113 -21.84 9.55 16.66
CA PHE A 113 -20.55 9.49 17.34
C PHE A 113 -20.67 10.23 18.67
N SER A 114 -20.67 9.48 19.75
CA SER A 114 -20.61 10.00 21.12
C SER A 114 -19.26 9.65 21.73
N VAL A 115 -18.80 10.50 22.64
CA VAL A 115 -17.60 10.20 23.43
C VAL A 115 -17.92 8.99 24.31
N GLU A 116 -17.03 7.98 24.28
CA GLU A 116 -17.15 6.81 25.16
C GLU A 116 -16.92 7.24 26.62
N GLY A 117 -17.92 6.98 27.46
CA GLY A 117 -17.90 7.46 28.85
C GLY A 117 -16.80 6.84 29.71
N ASP A 118 -16.36 5.62 29.37
CA ASP A 118 -15.35 4.87 30.12
C ASP A 118 -13.91 5.17 29.68
N ILE A 119 -13.75 5.93 28.58
CA ILE A 119 -12.43 6.32 28.07
C ILE A 119 -12.15 7.79 28.43
N PRO A 120 -11.22 8.06 29.34
CA PRO A 120 -10.86 9.44 29.70
C PRO A 120 -10.12 10.13 28.54
N LYS A 121 -10.18 11.46 28.54
CA LYS A 121 -9.39 12.25 27.59
C LYS A 121 -7.91 11.95 27.75
N THR A 122 -7.28 11.54 26.68
CA THR A 122 -5.84 11.31 26.61
C THR A 122 -5.16 12.53 26.02
N TYR A 123 -4.16 13.05 26.69
CA TYR A 123 -3.32 14.13 26.20
C TYR A 123 -1.98 13.55 25.80
N VAL A 124 -1.56 13.86 24.58
CA VAL A 124 -0.23 13.49 24.07
C VAL A 124 0.64 14.74 24.10
N GLU A 125 1.70 14.69 24.89
CA GLU A 125 2.65 15.79 25.01
C GLU A 125 3.38 16.02 23.67
N GLN A 126 3.61 17.28 23.31
CA GLN A 126 4.30 17.63 22.08
C GLN A 126 5.73 17.07 22.02
N SER A 127 6.42 17.04 23.17
CA SER A 127 7.74 16.42 23.32
C SER A 127 7.78 14.94 22.92
N TYR A 128 6.74 14.19 23.27
CA TYR A 128 6.60 12.78 22.89
C TYR A 128 6.42 12.61 21.39
N ILE A 129 5.65 13.51 20.76
CA ILE A 129 5.48 13.50 19.30
C ILE A 129 6.82 13.80 18.60
N GLU A 130 7.58 14.75 19.13
CA GLU A 130 8.90 15.10 18.59
C GLU A 130 9.93 13.98 18.80
N GLU A 131 9.91 13.32 19.92
CA GLU A 131 10.73 12.13 20.17
C GLU A 131 10.43 11.03 19.16
N ILE A 132 9.15 10.73 18.89
CA ILE A 132 8.76 9.74 17.87
C ILE A 132 9.26 10.18 16.50
N LYS A 133 9.06 11.43 16.09
CA LYS A 133 9.50 11.94 14.79
C LYS A 133 11.01 11.80 14.60
N ASN A 134 11.79 12.10 15.63
CA ASN A 134 13.25 12.03 15.59
C ASN A 134 13.78 10.58 15.56
N ASN A 135 12.98 9.62 16.03
CA ASN A 135 13.32 8.21 16.05
C ASN A 135 12.66 7.40 14.92
N LEU A 136 11.94 8.06 14.01
CA LEU A 136 11.39 7.36 12.83
C LEU A 136 12.52 6.82 11.97
N PRO A 137 12.46 5.54 11.56
CA PRO A 137 13.43 4.99 10.64
C PRO A 137 13.31 5.67 9.27
N GLU A 138 14.44 5.75 8.58
CA GLU A 138 14.47 6.24 7.20
C GLU A 138 13.57 5.38 6.31
N LEU A 139 12.71 6.01 5.52
CA LEU A 139 11.81 5.29 4.61
C LEU A 139 12.56 4.74 3.38
N PRO A 140 12.08 3.65 2.75
CA PRO A 140 12.74 3.04 1.60
C PRO A 140 13.12 4.03 0.50
N GLN A 141 12.22 4.94 0.15
CA GLN A 141 12.46 5.95 -0.88
C GLN A 141 13.60 6.91 -0.52
N MET A 142 13.62 7.40 0.72
CA MET A 142 14.67 8.30 1.19
C MET A 142 16.02 7.56 1.22
N ARG A 143 16.02 6.31 1.66
CA ARG A 143 17.22 5.46 1.71
C ARG A 143 17.74 5.15 0.31
N LYS A 144 16.86 4.92 -0.67
CA LYS A 144 17.20 4.76 -2.08
C LYS A 144 17.93 5.98 -2.61
N GLU A 145 17.35 7.16 -2.40
CA GLU A 145 17.98 8.43 -2.81
C GLU A 145 19.34 8.64 -2.14
N ARG A 146 19.47 8.31 -0.87
CA ARG A 146 20.72 8.37 -0.14
C ARG A 146 21.73 7.38 -0.70
N PHE A 147 21.38 6.14 -0.97
CA PHE A 147 22.28 5.14 -1.55
C PHE A 147 22.82 5.58 -2.91
N MET A 148 21.98 6.12 -3.78
CA MET A 148 22.40 6.68 -5.06
C MET A 148 23.39 7.84 -4.87
N ASN A 149 23.14 8.70 -3.89
CA ASN A 149 23.97 9.90 -3.67
C ASN A 149 25.28 9.60 -2.93
N GLU A 150 25.26 8.76 -1.90
CA GLU A 150 26.43 8.46 -1.06
C GLU A 150 27.29 7.36 -1.66
N TYR A 151 26.66 6.25 -2.10
CA TYR A 151 27.39 5.08 -2.59
C TYR A 151 27.56 5.05 -4.12
N LYS A 152 27.00 6.04 -4.83
CA LYS A 152 27.11 6.18 -6.30
C LYS A 152 26.62 4.95 -7.08
N ILE A 153 25.78 4.12 -6.49
CA ILE A 153 25.14 3.00 -7.18
C ILE A 153 24.00 3.50 -8.07
N ASP A 154 23.67 2.74 -9.09
CA ASP A 154 22.58 3.12 -9.99
C ASP A 154 21.19 2.95 -9.34
N GLU A 155 20.18 3.49 -10.02
CA GLU A 155 18.79 3.49 -9.50
C GLU A 155 18.23 2.07 -9.34
N TYR A 156 18.56 1.16 -10.23
CA TYR A 156 18.07 -0.22 -10.20
C TYR A 156 18.63 -0.98 -9.00
N ASP A 157 19.91 -0.88 -8.75
CA ASP A 157 20.59 -1.50 -7.61
C ASP A 157 20.13 -0.89 -6.29
N ALA A 158 20.01 0.45 -6.23
CA ALA A 158 19.49 1.14 -5.06
C ALA A 158 18.05 0.70 -4.72
N ASP A 159 17.20 0.53 -5.73
CA ASP A 159 15.82 0.07 -5.57
C ASP A 159 15.75 -1.35 -5.00
N ILE A 160 16.54 -2.29 -5.53
CA ILE A 160 16.60 -3.67 -5.02
C ILE A 160 17.08 -3.72 -3.58
N LEU A 161 18.16 -3.01 -3.27
CA LEU A 161 18.78 -3.01 -1.94
C LEU A 161 17.85 -2.41 -0.89
N THR A 162 17.10 -1.36 -1.24
CA THR A 162 16.27 -0.63 -0.26
C THR A 162 14.83 -1.13 -0.13
N ARG A 163 14.36 -2.04 -0.99
CA ARG A 163 13.03 -2.69 -0.83
C ARG A 163 12.90 -3.48 0.48
N ASN A 164 14.01 -3.96 1.00
CA ASN A 164 14.04 -4.72 2.25
C ASN A 164 15.00 -4.07 3.23
N GLY A 165 14.48 -3.59 4.36
CA GLY A 165 15.30 -2.92 5.38
C GLY A 165 16.46 -3.76 5.90
N TYR A 166 16.28 -5.08 6.02
CA TYR A 166 17.37 -5.98 6.43
C TYR A 166 18.51 -6.03 5.39
N LEU A 167 18.14 -6.09 4.10
CA LEU A 167 19.11 -6.09 3.01
C LEU A 167 19.87 -4.75 2.94
N ALA A 168 19.15 -3.66 3.12
CA ALA A 168 19.74 -2.33 3.17
C ALA A 168 20.70 -2.16 4.35
N ASP A 169 20.30 -2.60 5.55
CA ASP A 169 21.16 -2.59 6.75
C ASP A 169 22.41 -3.46 6.56
N TYR A 170 22.26 -4.60 5.90
CA TYR A 170 23.39 -5.48 5.59
C TYR A 170 24.36 -4.82 4.59
N TYR A 171 23.83 -4.20 3.54
CA TYR A 171 24.65 -3.50 2.55
C TYR A 171 25.46 -2.37 3.18
N GLU A 172 24.85 -1.54 4.02
CA GLU A 172 25.57 -0.47 4.73
C GLU A 172 26.70 -1.00 5.60
N LYS A 173 26.47 -2.10 6.31
CA LYS A 173 27.54 -2.75 7.10
C LYS A 173 28.67 -3.28 6.23
N VAL A 174 28.35 -3.82 5.05
CA VAL A 174 29.38 -4.27 4.11
C VAL A 174 30.21 -3.09 3.62
N VAL A 175 29.57 -1.99 3.23
CA VAL A 175 30.25 -0.76 2.83
C VAL A 175 31.11 -0.21 3.96
N GLU A 176 30.61 -0.19 5.19
CA GLU A 176 31.36 0.28 6.37
C GLU A 176 32.63 -0.55 6.62
N ILE A 177 32.55 -1.87 6.45
CA ILE A 177 33.68 -2.79 6.68
C ILE A 177 34.69 -2.75 5.52
N SER A 178 34.19 -2.59 4.28
CA SER A 178 35.01 -2.55 3.07
C SER A 178 35.61 -1.18 2.77
N ASN A 179 35.51 -0.22 3.67
CA ASN A 179 35.89 1.17 3.50
C ASN A 179 37.39 1.32 3.20
N ASP A 180 37.80 0.99 1.98
CA ASP A 180 39.01 1.49 1.36
C ASP A 180 38.59 2.76 0.58
N PRO A 181 39.12 3.93 0.94
CA PRO A 181 38.74 5.19 0.29
C PRO A 181 39.06 5.23 -1.22
N ASP A 182 39.82 4.26 -1.71
CA ASP A 182 40.25 4.15 -3.12
C ASP A 182 39.47 3.08 -3.90
N GLU A 183 38.56 2.31 -3.26
CA GLU A 183 37.72 1.32 -3.92
C GLU A 183 36.24 1.80 -4.04
N GLU A 184 35.64 1.52 -5.21
CA GLU A 184 34.20 1.72 -5.38
C GLU A 184 33.42 0.81 -4.43
N PRO A 185 32.31 1.29 -3.85
CA PRO A 185 31.51 0.47 -2.95
C PRO A 185 31.01 -0.80 -3.67
N PRO A 186 30.92 -1.93 -2.95
CA PRO A 186 30.54 -3.20 -3.56
C PRO A 186 29.14 -3.13 -4.20
N GLY A 187 29.05 -3.52 -5.45
CA GLY A 187 27.77 -3.60 -6.18
C GLY A 187 26.87 -4.74 -5.69
N ILE A 188 25.65 -4.77 -6.20
CA ILE A 188 24.60 -5.73 -5.81
C ILE A 188 25.03 -7.20 -5.98
N ASN A 189 25.89 -7.48 -6.97
CA ASN A 189 26.39 -8.85 -7.21
C ASN A 189 27.18 -9.41 -6.03
N PHE A 190 27.90 -8.57 -5.29
CA PHE A 190 28.59 -8.98 -4.09
C PHE A 190 27.61 -9.35 -2.97
N VAL A 191 26.55 -8.58 -2.81
CA VAL A 191 25.51 -8.83 -1.82
C VAL A 191 24.68 -10.06 -2.18
N SER A 192 24.34 -10.23 -3.46
CA SER A 192 23.53 -11.37 -3.93
C SER A 192 24.26 -12.70 -3.82
N THR A 193 25.55 -12.75 -4.13
CA THR A 193 26.39 -13.97 -3.99
C THR A 193 26.65 -14.34 -2.53
N GLY A 194 26.76 -13.36 -1.63
CA GLY A 194 26.89 -13.61 -0.18
C GLY A 194 25.61 -14.15 0.49
N PHE A 195 24.45 -13.88 -0.08
CA PHE A 195 23.15 -14.28 0.48
C PHE A 195 22.79 -15.76 0.22
N PHE A 196 23.41 -16.40 -0.76
CA PHE A 196 23.18 -17.83 -1.07
C PHE A 196 24.03 -18.78 -0.22
N VAL A 197 24.86 -18.29 0.67
CA VAL A 197 25.63 -19.10 1.62
C VAL A 197 25.05 -18.91 3.04
N GLY A 198 23.74 -19.09 3.19
CA GLY A 198 23.12 -19.29 4.48
C GLY A 198 23.29 -20.76 4.92
N PRO A 199 23.46 -21.05 6.22
CA PRO A 199 23.65 -22.41 6.71
C PRO A 199 22.44 -23.28 6.35
N LYS A 200 22.75 -24.52 5.99
CA LYS A 200 21.80 -25.60 5.78
C LYS A 200 20.99 -25.90 7.04
#